data_1465296513729ecfa661b08d949978d2
#
_entry.id   1465296513729ecfa661b08d949978d2
#
_cell.length_a   1.000
_cell.length_b   1.000
_cell.length_c   1.000
_cell.angle_alpha   90.00
_cell.angle_beta   90.00
_cell.angle_gamma   90.00
#
_symmetry.space_group_name_H-M   'P 1'
#
loop_
_entity.id
_entity.type
_entity.pdbx_description
1 polymer ?
#
loop_
_entity_poly.entity_id
_entity_poly.type
_entity_poly.pdbx_seq_one_letter_code
_entity_poly.pdbx_strand_id
1 'polypeptide(L)'
;IFFTKNGRKMITAALICYYGMGWGFVQICEFFLGHDWRGLLNDIVKQQNPIANMFISSFVGASEQNTAGCKQAADDALKLFAANEKIKNALRKSASYEQSISPATLETNSVYIYIPDEKLKIYGDLLRIITAQSMEYFSSRPPEHKKMILFCLDEFASFGKLQITEALRKLRK
;
A
#
# COMPACT_ATOMS: atom_id res chain seq x y z
N ILE A 1 17.24 -0.82 9.18
CA ILE A 1 16.02 -0.98 10.00
C ILE A 1 15.48 0.36 10.53
N PHE A 2 16.34 1.27 11.04
CA PHE A 2 15.90 2.56 11.60
C PHE A 2 15.18 3.44 10.56
N PHE A 3 15.82 3.74 9.43
CA PHE A 3 15.26 4.60 8.38
C PHE A 3 13.97 4.03 7.79
N THR A 4 13.93 2.74 7.51
CA THR A 4 12.72 2.06 6.99
C THR A 4 11.56 2.14 7.97
N LYS A 5 11.80 1.91 9.29
CA LYS A 5 10.74 1.98 10.31
C LYS A 5 10.18 3.39 10.45
N ASN A 6 11.04 4.40 10.44
CA ASN A 6 10.59 5.79 10.56
C ASN A 6 10.05 6.34 9.23
N GLY A 7 10.60 5.94 8.08
CA GLY A 7 10.04 6.28 6.77
C GLY A 7 8.58 5.81 6.61
N ARG A 8 8.25 4.63 7.17
CA ARG A 8 6.86 4.14 7.22
C ARG A 8 5.91 5.11 7.93
N LYS A 9 6.38 5.82 8.99
CA LYS A 9 5.54 6.81 9.67
C LYS A 9 5.18 7.96 8.75
N MET A 10 6.12 8.43 7.91
CA MET A 10 5.84 9.47 6.93
C MET A 10 4.82 9.00 5.89
N ILE A 11 4.98 7.78 5.36
CA ILE A 11 4.03 7.19 4.43
C ILE A 11 2.65 7.07 5.08
N THR A 12 2.58 6.56 6.31
CA THR A 12 1.32 6.38 7.03
C THR A 12 0.63 7.73 7.25
N ALA A 13 1.37 8.76 7.66
CA ALA A 13 0.82 10.10 7.83
C ALA A 13 0.25 10.67 6.52
N ALA A 14 0.98 10.54 5.42
CA ALA A 14 0.53 10.98 4.11
C ALA A 14 -0.74 10.23 3.67
N LEU A 15 -0.77 8.89 3.83
CA LEU A 15 -1.94 8.09 3.50
C LEU A 15 -3.18 8.51 4.32
N ILE A 16 -3.04 8.66 5.64
CA ILE A 16 -4.15 9.07 6.52
C ILE A 16 -4.68 10.44 6.11
N CYS A 17 -3.77 11.37 5.82
CA CYS A 17 -4.10 12.74 5.48
C CYS A 17 -4.84 12.83 4.15
N TYR A 18 -4.22 12.34 3.08
CA TYR A 18 -4.69 12.60 1.72
C TYR A 18 -5.73 11.60 1.24
N TYR A 19 -5.67 10.34 1.69
CA TYR A 19 -6.71 9.37 1.37
C TYR A 19 -8.06 9.77 1.97
N GLY A 20 -8.05 10.33 3.18
CA GLY A 20 -9.24 10.92 3.81
C GLY A 20 -9.82 12.10 3.03
N MET A 21 -9.01 12.78 2.23
CA MET A 21 -9.42 13.86 1.31
C MET A 21 -9.89 13.34 -0.05
N GLY A 22 -9.96 12.02 -0.25
CA GLY A 22 -10.41 11.39 -1.49
C GLY A 22 -9.32 11.19 -2.55
N TRP A 23 -8.05 11.45 -2.22
CA TRP A 23 -6.94 11.21 -3.17
C TRP A 23 -6.75 9.72 -3.43
N GLY A 24 -6.41 9.38 -4.67
CA GLY A 24 -6.02 8.02 -5.03
C GLY A 24 -4.61 7.69 -4.57
N PHE A 25 -4.33 6.39 -4.37
CA PHE A 25 -3.02 5.92 -3.89
C PHE A 25 -1.85 6.40 -4.77
N VAL A 26 -1.98 6.30 -6.09
CA VAL A 26 -0.94 6.75 -7.03
C VAL A 26 -0.67 8.25 -6.88
N GLN A 27 -1.72 9.06 -6.77
CA GLN A 27 -1.63 10.50 -6.58
C GLN A 27 -0.87 10.85 -5.30
N ILE A 28 -1.14 10.12 -4.21
CA ILE A 28 -0.41 10.28 -2.94
C ILE A 28 1.07 9.93 -3.11
N CYS A 29 1.38 8.83 -3.83
CA CYS A 29 2.76 8.45 -4.10
C CYS A 29 3.51 9.49 -4.94
N GLU A 30 2.88 10.02 -5.99
CA GLU A 30 3.45 11.08 -6.84
C GLU A 30 3.71 12.36 -6.04
N PHE A 31 2.74 12.77 -5.22
CA PHE A 31 2.88 13.93 -4.33
C PHE A 31 4.03 13.72 -3.33
N PHE A 32 4.07 12.55 -2.69
CA PHE A 32 5.09 12.21 -1.70
C PHE A 32 6.50 12.29 -2.30
N LEU A 33 6.72 11.71 -3.47
CA LEU A 33 8.01 11.75 -4.16
C LEU A 33 8.37 13.14 -4.70
N GLY A 34 7.38 13.96 -5.05
CA GLY A 34 7.57 15.30 -5.56
C GLY A 34 8.02 16.32 -4.51
N HIS A 35 7.98 15.97 -3.23
CA HIS A 35 8.33 16.86 -2.13
C HIS A 35 9.58 16.38 -1.39
N ASP A 36 10.43 17.32 -0.97
CA ASP A 36 11.45 17.02 0.02
C ASP A 36 10.81 16.75 1.40
N TRP A 37 11.60 16.32 2.36
CA TRP A 37 11.07 15.98 3.68
C TRP A 37 10.44 17.19 4.40
N ARG A 38 11.01 18.40 4.22
CA ARG A 38 10.49 19.63 4.85
C ARG A 38 9.15 20.04 4.25
N GLY A 39 9.07 20.07 2.92
CA GLY A 39 7.84 20.36 2.20
C GLY A 39 6.72 19.39 2.55
N LEU A 40 7.03 18.08 2.55
CA LEU A 40 6.07 17.02 2.90
C LEU A 40 5.53 17.17 4.34
N LEU A 41 6.42 17.31 5.34
CA LEU A 41 6.00 17.42 6.74
C LEU A 41 5.20 18.71 6.98
N ASN A 42 5.64 19.83 6.41
CA ASN A 42 4.92 21.11 6.51
C ASN A 42 3.53 21.03 5.90
N ASP A 43 3.39 20.34 4.78
CA ASP A 43 2.10 20.21 4.11
C ASP A 43 1.14 19.32 4.93
N ILE A 44 1.63 18.18 5.47
CA ILE A 44 0.85 17.34 6.36
C ILE A 44 0.36 18.11 7.60
N VAL A 45 1.24 18.91 8.22
CA VAL A 45 0.87 19.74 9.38
C VAL A 45 -0.23 20.74 9.02
N LYS A 46 -0.16 21.38 7.84
CA LYS A 46 -1.18 22.34 7.36
C LYS A 46 -2.57 21.72 7.23
N GLN A 47 -2.65 20.41 6.96
CA GLN A 47 -3.94 19.71 6.85
C GLN A 47 -4.63 19.52 8.20
N GLN A 48 -3.96 19.79 9.31
CA GLN A 48 -4.51 19.76 10.67
C GLN A 48 -5.15 18.41 11.06
N ASN A 49 -4.71 17.31 10.44
CA ASN A 49 -5.17 15.96 10.78
C ASN A 49 -4.44 15.47 12.05
N PRO A 50 -5.14 15.30 13.20
CA PRO A 50 -4.47 14.98 14.46
C PRO A 50 -3.80 13.62 14.42
N ILE A 51 -4.35 12.63 13.73
CA ILE A 51 -3.77 11.29 13.63
C ILE A 51 -2.51 11.32 12.75
N ALA A 52 -2.56 11.97 11.60
CA ALA A 52 -1.38 12.15 10.75
C ALA A 52 -0.25 12.87 11.51
N ASN A 53 -0.58 13.92 12.26
CA ASN A 53 0.38 14.68 13.07
C ASN A 53 1.03 13.83 14.17
N MET A 54 0.32 12.86 14.78
CA MET A 54 0.92 11.92 15.72
C MET A 54 2.04 11.09 15.09
N PHE A 55 1.87 10.65 13.85
CA PHE A 55 2.90 9.87 13.14
C PHE A 55 4.14 10.67 12.82
N ILE A 56 4.02 11.96 12.55
CA ILE A 56 5.16 12.82 12.19
C ILE A 56 5.77 13.58 13.37
N SER A 57 5.15 13.55 14.55
CA SER A 57 5.62 14.26 15.75
C SER A 57 7.07 13.94 16.12
N SER A 58 7.52 12.70 15.89
CA SER A 58 8.88 12.26 16.17
C SER A 58 9.95 12.90 15.26
N PHE A 59 9.55 13.64 14.22
CA PHE A 59 10.48 14.37 13.35
C PHE A 59 10.64 15.82 13.75
N VAL A 60 9.79 16.33 14.65
CA VAL A 60 9.92 17.68 15.20
C VAL A 60 11.16 17.71 16.11
N GLY A 61 12.11 18.58 15.78
CA GLY A 61 13.40 18.67 16.50
C GLY A 61 14.39 17.53 16.22
N ALA A 62 14.07 16.59 15.34
CA ALA A 62 14.99 15.53 14.95
C ALA A 62 16.11 16.07 14.05
N SER A 63 17.23 15.33 13.99
CA SER A 63 18.34 15.63 13.07
C SER A 63 17.84 15.66 11.62
N GLU A 64 18.18 16.70 10.89
CA GLU A 64 17.82 16.86 9.47
C GLU A 64 18.34 15.70 8.62
N GLN A 65 19.58 15.28 8.86
CA GLN A 65 20.19 14.15 8.15
C GLN A 65 19.40 12.84 8.37
N ASN A 66 18.99 12.57 9.61
CA ASN A 66 18.18 11.40 9.92
C ASN A 66 16.80 11.48 9.29
N THR A 67 16.17 12.64 9.31
CA THR A 67 14.86 12.87 8.71
C THR A 67 14.92 12.71 7.18
N ALA A 68 15.94 13.26 6.54
CA ALA A 68 16.19 13.07 5.11
C ALA A 68 16.41 11.59 4.75
N GLY A 69 17.19 10.84 5.56
CA GLY A 69 17.38 9.40 5.38
C GLY A 69 16.08 8.59 5.54
N CYS A 70 15.21 8.99 6.46
CA CYS A 70 13.88 8.39 6.60
C CYS A 70 13.00 8.65 5.37
N LYS A 71 13.04 9.89 4.85
CA LYS A 71 12.32 10.25 3.61
C LYS A 71 12.82 9.45 2.43
N GLN A 72 14.14 9.32 2.26
CA GLN A 72 14.71 8.53 1.18
C GLN A 72 14.29 7.05 1.24
N ALA A 73 14.31 6.44 2.41
CA ALA A 73 13.85 5.07 2.58
C ALA A 73 12.34 4.91 2.27
N ALA A 74 11.55 5.96 2.53
CA ALA A 74 10.15 5.99 2.14
C ALA A 74 9.96 6.18 0.63
N ASP A 75 10.76 7.04 0.00
CA ASP A 75 10.77 7.25 -1.45
C ASP A 75 11.08 5.97 -2.20
N ASP A 76 12.10 5.23 -1.75
CA ASP A 76 12.48 3.94 -2.36
C ASP A 76 11.32 2.94 -2.31
N ALA A 77 10.54 2.92 -1.22
CA ALA A 77 9.39 2.06 -1.08
C ALA A 77 8.20 2.46 -1.99
N LEU A 78 8.05 3.75 -2.28
CA LEU A 78 6.93 4.27 -3.09
C LEU A 78 7.28 4.43 -4.58
N LYS A 79 8.56 4.42 -4.93
CA LYS A 79 9.06 4.68 -6.29
C LYS A 79 8.38 3.82 -7.35
N LEU A 80 8.14 2.54 -7.04
CA LEU A 80 7.49 1.62 -7.97
C LEU A 80 6.09 2.14 -8.38
N PHE A 81 5.34 2.70 -7.43
CA PHE A 81 3.96 3.14 -7.62
C PHE A 81 3.83 4.51 -8.26
N ALA A 82 4.86 5.35 -8.13
CA ALA A 82 4.86 6.70 -8.70
C ALA A 82 5.58 6.80 -10.04
N ALA A 83 6.58 5.95 -10.30
CA ALA A 83 7.45 6.07 -11.49
C ALA A 83 7.17 5.04 -12.59
N ASN A 84 6.45 3.95 -12.28
CA ASN A 84 6.14 2.92 -13.28
C ASN A 84 4.77 3.17 -13.92
N GLU A 85 4.74 3.62 -15.18
CA GLU A 85 3.50 3.99 -15.89
C GLU A 85 2.48 2.85 -15.98
N LYS A 86 2.91 1.59 -16.12
CA LYS A 86 2.00 0.44 -16.18
C LYS A 86 1.32 0.24 -14.83
N ILE A 87 2.06 0.34 -13.72
CA ILE A 87 1.50 0.24 -12.37
C ILE A 87 0.62 1.43 -12.05
N LYS A 88 1.05 2.64 -12.39
CA LYS A 88 0.24 3.85 -12.22
C LYS A 88 -1.12 3.71 -12.91
N ASN A 89 -1.11 3.26 -14.16
CA ASN A 89 -2.36 3.07 -14.92
C ASN A 89 -3.24 1.97 -14.33
N ALA A 90 -2.64 0.87 -13.83
CA ALA A 90 -3.39 -0.21 -13.20
C ALA A 90 -3.99 0.17 -11.83
N LEU A 91 -3.34 1.06 -11.08
CA LEU A 91 -3.74 1.45 -9.72
C LEU A 91 -4.43 2.82 -9.63
N ARG A 92 -4.55 3.56 -10.73
CA ARG A 92 -5.31 4.81 -10.74
C ARG A 92 -6.76 4.54 -10.42
N LYS A 93 -7.35 5.43 -9.63
CA LYS A 93 -8.77 5.40 -9.34
C LYS A 93 -9.54 5.47 -10.66
N SER A 94 -10.30 4.43 -10.96
CA SER A 94 -11.15 4.40 -12.16
C SER A 94 -12.28 5.43 -12.05
N ALA A 95 -12.64 6.02 -13.18
CA ALA A 95 -13.79 6.91 -13.26
C ALA A 95 -15.14 6.17 -13.10
N SER A 96 -15.15 4.86 -13.38
CA SER A 96 -16.32 3.99 -13.19
C SER A 96 -16.00 2.83 -12.25
N TYR A 97 -16.94 2.49 -11.37
CA TYR A 97 -16.82 1.35 -10.47
C TYR A 97 -16.68 0.02 -11.23
N GLU A 98 -17.28 -0.08 -12.40
CA GLU A 98 -17.25 -1.28 -13.26
C GLU A 98 -15.86 -1.61 -13.82
N GLN A 99 -14.96 -0.63 -13.87
CA GLN A 99 -13.58 -0.80 -14.35
C GLN A 99 -12.57 -1.03 -13.23
N SER A 100 -13.00 -1.01 -11.96
CA SER A 100 -12.11 -1.23 -10.83
C SER A 100 -12.19 -2.67 -10.35
N ILE A 101 -11.02 -3.30 -10.18
CA ILE A 101 -10.90 -4.61 -9.53
C ILE A 101 -10.66 -4.35 -8.04
N SER A 102 -11.55 -4.87 -7.20
CA SER A 102 -11.43 -4.86 -5.75
C SER A 102 -11.47 -6.30 -5.22
N PRO A 103 -11.13 -6.58 -3.97
CA PRO A 103 -11.32 -7.91 -3.40
C PRO A 103 -12.76 -8.43 -3.53
N ALA A 104 -13.76 -7.55 -3.48
CA ALA A 104 -15.16 -7.90 -3.68
C ALA A 104 -15.44 -8.47 -5.10
N THR A 105 -14.66 -8.09 -6.10
CA THR A 105 -14.78 -8.63 -7.47
C THR A 105 -14.60 -10.15 -7.51
N LEU A 106 -13.79 -10.72 -6.61
CA LEU A 106 -13.56 -12.15 -6.49
C LEU A 106 -14.78 -12.94 -6.01
N GLU A 107 -15.81 -12.28 -5.46
CA GLU A 107 -17.08 -12.92 -5.08
C GLU A 107 -17.85 -13.47 -6.29
N THR A 108 -17.70 -12.84 -7.44
CA THR A 108 -18.48 -13.11 -8.65
C THR A 108 -17.64 -13.44 -9.87
N ASN A 109 -16.34 -13.16 -9.83
CA ASN A 109 -15.44 -13.31 -10.98
C ASN A 109 -14.18 -14.09 -10.63
N SER A 110 -13.62 -14.79 -11.64
CA SER A 110 -12.25 -15.30 -11.57
C SER A 110 -11.28 -14.21 -12.02
N VAL A 111 -10.28 -13.93 -11.19
CA VAL A 111 -9.26 -12.93 -11.47
C VAL A 111 -7.92 -13.62 -11.66
N TYR A 112 -7.27 -13.37 -12.80
CA TYR A 112 -5.96 -13.89 -13.15
C TYR A 112 -4.96 -12.74 -13.19
N ILE A 113 -3.89 -12.84 -12.39
CA ILE A 113 -2.80 -11.88 -12.40
C ILE A 113 -1.58 -12.59 -12.98
N TYR A 114 -1.18 -12.19 -14.18
CA TYR A 114 -0.01 -12.74 -14.85
C TYR A 114 1.14 -11.73 -14.83
N ILE A 115 2.30 -12.17 -14.34
CA ILE A 115 3.55 -11.41 -14.34
C ILE A 115 4.65 -12.32 -14.90
N PRO A 116 5.37 -11.90 -15.96
CA PRO A 116 6.52 -12.64 -16.46
C PRO A 116 7.60 -12.84 -15.38
N ASP A 117 8.25 -13.99 -15.36
CA ASP A 117 9.21 -14.38 -14.32
C ASP A 117 10.34 -13.36 -14.14
N GLU A 118 10.87 -12.82 -15.24
CA GLU A 118 11.90 -11.79 -15.18
C GLU A 118 11.47 -10.49 -14.49
N LYS A 119 10.16 -10.30 -14.29
CA LYS A 119 9.58 -9.12 -13.63
C LYS A 119 9.07 -9.39 -12.21
N LEU A 120 9.03 -10.65 -11.78
CA LEU A 120 8.55 -11.01 -10.45
C LEU A 120 9.31 -10.28 -9.33
N LYS A 121 10.63 -10.11 -9.49
CA LYS A 121 11.45 -9.36 -8.53
C LYS A 121 11.02 -7.90 -8.38
N ILE A 122 10.52 -7.29 -9.47
CA ILE A 122 10.08 -5.88 -9.46
C ILE A 122 8.67 -5.75 -8.90
N TYR A 123 7.78 -6.68 -9.25
CA TYR A 123 6.36 -6.59 -8.93
C TYR A 123 5.93 -7.44 -7.72
N GLY A 124 6.86 -8.18 -7.10
CA GLY A 124 6.55 -9.05 -5.97
C GLY A 124 5.89 -8.33 -4.80
N ASP A 125 6.33 -7.10 -4.48
CA ASP A 125 5.71 -6.29 -3.42
C ASP A 125 4.28 -5.88 -3.76
N LEU A 126 3.98 -5.58 -5.03
CA LEU A 126 2.62 -5.28 -5.48
C LEU A 126 1.73 -6.52 -5.35
N LEU A 127 2.19 -7.69 -5.82
CA LEU A 127 1.45 -8.94 -5.67
C LEU A 127 1.17 -9.26 -4.21
N ARG A 128 2.17 -9.07 -3.35
CA ARG A 128 2.02 -9.26 -1.91
C ARG A 128 0.92 -8.37 -1.31
N ILE A 129 0.88 -7.10 -1.69
CA ILE A 129 -0.14 -6.15 -1.21
C ILE A 129 -1.53 -6.60 -1.69
N ILE A 130 -1.70 -6.91 -2.97
CA ILE A 130 -2.98 -7.34 -3.55
C ILE A 130 -3.46 -8.63 -2.86
N THR A 131 -2.59 -9.62 -2.71
CA THR A 131 -2.93 -10.89 -2.07
C THR A 131 -3.29 -10.70 -0.60
N ALA A 132 -2.51 -9.90 0.14
CA ALA A 132 -2.76 -9.63 1.55
C ALA A 132 -4.09 -8.89 1.76
N GLN A 133 -4.40 -7.89 0.96
CA GLN A 133 -5.68 -7.16 1.03
C GLN A 133 -6.86 -8.07 0.68
N SER A 134 -6.72 -8.93 -0.33
CA SER A 134 -7.77 -9.89 -0.69
C SER A 134 -8.01 -10.89 0.45
N MET A 135 -6.96 -11.45 1.05
CA MET A 135 -7.09 -12.36 2.19
C MET A 135 -7.71 -11.68 3.41
N GLU A 136 -7.35 -10.43 3.71
CA GLU A 136 -7.94 -9.68 4.82
C GLU A 136 -9.43 -9.42 4.58
N TYR A 137 -9.82 -9.02 3.38
CA TYR A 137 -11.22 -8.85 3.00
C TYR A 137 -12.02 -10.13 3.24
N PHE A 138 -11.54 -11.29 2.73
CA PHE A 138 -12.25 -12.56 2.90
C PHE A 138 -12.25 -13.07 4.34
N SER A 139 -11.22 -12.75 5.13
CA SER A 139 -11.18 -13.12 6.55
C SER A 139 -12.16 -12.34 7.42
N SER A 140 -12.60 -11.17 6.96
CA SER A 140 -13.54 -10.29 7.66
C SER A 140 -14.99 -10.43 7.18
N ARG A 141 -15.26 -11.32 6.22
CA ARG A 141 -16.63 -11.55 5.71
C ARG A 141 -17.56 -12.07 6.80
N PRO A 142 -18.85 -11.65 6.77
CA PRO A 142 -19.87 -12.25 7.62
C PRO A 142 -20.02 -13.77 7.38
N PRO A 143 -20.38 -14.55 8.40
CA PRO A 143 -20.51 -16.02 8.30
C PRO A 143 -21.55 -16.49 7.27
N GLU A 144 -22.49 -15.64 6.89
CA GLU A 144 -23.52 -15.93 5.88
C GLU A 144 -22.94 -16.06 4.47
N HIS A 145 -21.82 -15.46 4.20
CA HIS A 145 -21.11 -15.55 2.93
C HIS A 145 -20.35 -16.88 2.81
N LYS A 146 -21.02 -17.91 2.33
CA LYS A 146 -20.48 -19.29 2.27
C LYS A 146 -19.74 -19.63 0.97
N LYS A 147 -19.59 -18.67 0.03
CA LYS A 147 -18.85 -18.98 -1.21
C LYS A 147 -17.37 -19.23 -0.88
N MET A 148 -16.88 -20.37 -1.33
CA MET A 148 -15.47 -20.73 -1.24
C MET A 148 -14.67 -19.93 -2.26
N ILE A 149 -13.59 -19.32 -1.82
CA ILE A 149 -12.66 -18.59 -2.67
C ILE A 149 -11.35 -19.38 -2.73
N LEU A 150 -10.91 -19.71 -3.94
CA LEU A 150 -9.66 -20.40 -4.18
C LEU A 150 -8.56 -19.39 -4.55
N PHE A 151 -7.47 -19.40 -3.80
CA PHE A 151 -6.24 -18.67 -4.13
C PHE A 151 -5.23 -19.66 -4.69
N CYS A 152 -4.93 -19.57 -5.99
CA CYS A 152 -3.82 -20.27 -6.62
C CYS A 152 -2.62 -19.32 -6.70
N LEU A 153 -1.61 -19.55 -5.88
CA LEU A 153 -0.41 -18.74 -5.81
C LEU A 153 0.76 -19.55 -6.38
N ASP A 154 0.96 -19.40 -7.69
CA ASP A 154 2.13 -19.97 -8.35
C ASP A 154 3.37 -19.15 -7.99
N GLU A 155 4.56 -19.75 -8.01
CA GLU A 155 5.83 -19.13 -7.61
C GLU A 155 5.75 -18.41 -6.23
N PHE A 156 5.06 -19.01 -5.28
CA PHE A 156 4.81 -18.45 -3.95
C PHE A 156 6.07 -17.93 -3.24
N ALA A 157 7.22 -18.56 -3.47
CA ALA A 157 8.50 -18.14 -2.91
C ALA A 157 8.89 -16.71 -3.34
N SER A 158 8.45 -16.27 -4.51
CA SER A 158 8.73 -14.94 -5.06
C SER A 158 7.91 -13.82 -4.42
N PHE A 159 6.86 -14.15 -3.65
CA PHE A 159 6.05 -13.17 -2.93
C PHE A 159 6.71 -12.63 -1.65
N GLY A 160 7.89 -13.13 -1.27
CA GLY A 160 8.56 -12.75 -0.05
C GLY A 160 7.80 -13.19 1.21
N LYS A 161 7.86 -12.41 2.29
CA LYS A 161 7.16 -12.72 3.55
C LYS A 161 5.67 -12.38 3.48
N LEU A 162 4.88 -13.22 2.85
CA LEU A 162 3.42 -13.12 2.91
C LEU A 162 2.95 -13.70 4.26
N GLN A 163 2.21 -12.93 5.06
CA GLN A 163 1.70 -13.37 6.37
C GLN A 163 0.43 -14.23 6.22
N ILE A 164 0.55 -15.35 5.52
CA ILE A 164 -0.57 -16.29 5.29
C ILE A 164 -1.03 -16.93 6.60
N THR A 165 -0.12 -17.18 7.52
CA THR A 165 -0.42 -17.90 8.78
C THR A 165 -1.53 -17.20 9.58
N GLU A 166 -1.55 -15.88 9.59
CA GLU A 166 -2.58 -15.12 10.29
C GLU A 166 -3.92 -15.15 9.57
N ALA A 167 -3.90 -15.04 8.24
CA ALA A 167 -5.10 -15.20 7.42
C ALA A 167 -5.71 -16.60 7.55
N LEU A 168 -4.89 -17.66 7.50
CA LEU A 168 -5.35 -19.05 7.69
C LEU A 168 -5.92 -19.30 9.10
N ARG A 169 -5.38 -18.65 10.13
CA ARG A 169 -5.95 -18.74 11.49
C ARG A 169 -7.33 -18.12 11.59
N LYS A 170 -7.55 -16.95 10.94
CA LYS A 170 -8.84 -16.27 10.90
C LYS A 170 -9.88 -17.06 10.08
N LEU A 171 -9.46 -17.67 8.98
CA LEU A 171 -10.32 -18.45 8.08
C LEU A 171 -10.73 -19.83 8.64
N ARG A 172 -10.12 -20.28 9.73
CA ARG A 172 -10.47 -21.55 10.40
C ARG A 172 -11.66 -21.44 11.37
N LYS A 173 -12.18 -20.27 11.61
CA LYS A 173 -13.36 -20.04 12.46
C LYS A 173 -14.60 -19.91 11.58
#